data_4101b040d6cc0da45c6ded8ef57da371
#
_entry.id   4101b040d6cc0da45c6ded8ef57da371
#
_cell.length_a   1.000
_cell.length_b   1.000
_cell.length_c   1.000
_cell.angle_alpha   90.00
_cell.angle_beta   90.00
_cell.angle_gamma   90.00
#
_symmetry.space_group_name_H-M   'P 1'
#
loop_
_entity.id
_entity.type
_entity.pdbx_description
1 polymer ?
#
loop_
_entity_poly.entity_id
_entity_poly.type
_entity_poly.pdbx_seq_one_letter_code
_entity_poly.pdbx_strand_id
1 'polypeptide(L)' 'MPHRKVSILDTLGANVRRLRQEKGLSQEAYAFEAGVHRTYVSEVERAIRNPTATMIEKLAKPLGVAPGRLLD' A
#
# COMPACT_ATOMS: atom_id res chain seq x y z
N MET A 1 -15.26 18.88 -18.54
CA MET A 1 -14.03 18.23 -18.12
C MET A 1 -14.28 16.84 -17.59
N PRO A 2 -13.69 15.83 -18.20
CA PRO A 2 -13.93 14.49 -17.69
C PRO A 2 -13.26 14.30 -16.34
N HIS A 3 -13.99 13.78 -15.39
CA HIS A 3 -13.44 13.40 -14.11
C HIS A 3 -12.79 12.04 -14.25
N ARG A 4 -11.52 11.97 -13.92
CA ARG A 4 -10.88 10.68 -13.80
C ARG A 4 -11.40 10.01 -12.54
N LYS A 5 -12.02 8.87 -12.70
CA LYS A 5 -12.47 8.09 -11.56
C LYS A 5 -11.28 7.40 -10.92
N VAL A 6 -10.95 7.81 -9.70
CA VAL A 6 -9.84 7.19 -8.96
C VAL A 6 -10.31 5.84 -8.43
N SER A 7 -9.62 4.78 -8.79
CA SER A 7 -9.97 3.45 -8.30
C SER A 7 -9.49 3.25 -6.87
N ILE A 8 -10.06 2.28 -6.18
CA ILE A 8 -9.62 1.93 -4.83
C ILE A 8 -8.16 1.47 -4.82
N LEU A 9 -7.67 0.92 -5.93
CA LEU A 9 -6.27 0.52 -6.03
C LEU A 9 -5.34 1.73 -6.07
N ASP A 10 -5.77 2.81 -6.73
CA ASP A 10 -5.01 4.08 -6.70
C ASP A 10 -4.93 4.63 -5.28
N THR A 11 -6.05 4.62 -4.57
CA THR A 11 -6.10 5.09 -3.19
C THR A 11 -5.20 4.25 -2.29
N LEU A 12 -5.29 2.94 -2.41
CA LEU A 12 -4.46 2.01 -1.63
C LEU A 12 -2.97 2.26 -1.90
N GLY A 13 -2.59 2.32 -3.17
CA GLY A 13 -1.19 2.51 -3.53
C GLY A 13 -0.63 3.83 -3.05
N ALA A 14 -1.41 4.91 -3.18
CA ALA A 14 -0.99 6.23 -2.72
C ALA A 14 -0.83 6.27 -1.20
N ASN A 15 -1.77 5.65 -0.47
CA ASN A 15 -1.70 5.61 0.99
C ASN A 15 -0.51 4.79 1.48
N VAL A 16 -0.27 3.62 0.88
CA VAL A 16 0.87 2.79 1.25
C VAL A 16 2.17 3.56 1.04
N ARG A 17 2.31 4.18 -0.13
CA ARG A 17 3.54 4.93 -0.44
C ARG A 17 3.75 6.09 0.53
N ARG A 18 2.71 6.88 0.78
CA ARG A 18 2.79 8.04 1.66
C ARG A 18 3.17 7.62 3.09
N LEU A 19 2.48 6.63 3.63
CA LEU A 19 2.74 6.16 4.99
C LEU A 19 4.11 5.52 5.12
N ARG A 20 4.53 4.78 4.10
CA ARG A 20 5.86 4.18 4.04
C ARG A 20 6.94 5.26 4.09
N GLN A 21 6.78 6.29 3.27
CA GLN A 21 7.75 7.39 3.20
C GLN A 21 7.77 8.19 4.51
N GLU A 22 6.61 8.39 5.13
CA GLU A 22 6.54 9.07 6.43
C GLU A 22 7.30 8.32 7.50
N LYS A 23 7.37 7.00 7.40
CA LYS A 23 8.14 6.19 8.33
C LYS A 23 9.61 6.05 7.93
N GLY A 24 10.00 6.65 6.83
CA GLY A 24 11.38 6.60 6.36
C GLY A 24 11.80 5.24 5.83
N LEU A 25 10.85 4.40 5.41
CA LEU A 25 11.16 3.05 4.95
C LEU A 25 11.30 3.02 3.43
N SER A 26 12.35 2.31 2.97
CA SER A 26 12.45 1.95 1.56
C SER A 26 11.40 0.90 1.23
N GLN A 27 11.13 0.69 -0.07
CA GLN A 27 10.24 -0.39 -0.48
C GLN A 27 10.74 -1.74 0.03
N GLU A 28 12.05 -1.96 -0.03
CA GLU A 28 12.65 -3.22 0.40
C GLU A 28 12.50 -3.42 1.91
N ALA A 29 12.80 -2.40 2.70
CA ALA A 29 12.68 -2.49 4.15
C ALA A 29 11.21 -2.71 4.57
N TYR A 30 10.32 -1.97 3.94
CA TYR A 30 8.89 -2.11 4.22
C TYR A 30 8.38 -3.51 3.85
N ALA A 31 8.78 -4.01 2.68
CA ALA A 31 8.39 -5.35 2.24
C ALA A 31 8.85 -6.41 3.24
N PHE A 32 10.08 -6.27 3.72
CA PHE A 32 10.62 -7.18 4.72
C PHE A 32 9.76 -7.17 6.00
N GLU A 33 9.39 -5.99 6.49
CA GLU A 33 8.57 -5.88 7.69
C GLU A 33 7.16 -6.41 7.48
N ALA A 34 6.60 -6.23 6.29
CA ALA A 34 5.27 -6.71 5.97
C ALA A 34 5.24 -8.21 5.65
N GLY A 35 6.39 -8.83 5.45
CA GLY A 35 6.45 -10.23 5.10
C GLY A 35 6.02 -10.50 3.66
N VAL A 36 6.29 -9.55 2.76
CA VAL A 36 5.96 -9.68 1.34
C VAL A 36 7.19 -9.39 0.50
N HIS A 37 7.12 -9.72 -0.78
CA HIS A 37 8.21 -9.44 -1.70
C HIS A 37 8.23 -7.95 -2.07
N ARG A 38 9.43 -7.39 -2.28
CA ARG A 38 9.58 -5.99 -2.69
C ARG A 38 8.80 -5.67 -3.96
N THR A 39 8.80 -6.59 -4.93
CA THR A 39 8.05 -6.42 -6.17
C THR A 39 6.57 -6.23 -5.89
N TYR A 40 6.03 -6.94 -4.89
CA TYR A 40 4.64 -6.80 -4.49
C TYR A 40 4.34 -5.38 -4.01
N VAL A 41 5.22 -4.83 -3.16
CA VAL A 41 5.06 -3.45 -2.68
C VAL A 41 5.08 -2.47 -3.84
N SER A 42 6.03 -2.63 -4.77
CA SER A 42 6.14 -1.78 -5.94
C SER A 42 4.85 -1.80 -6.76
N GLU A 43 4.30 -2.99 -6.99
CA GLU A 43 3.07 -3.15 -7.77
C GLU A 43 1.84 -2.57 -7.06
N VAL A 44 1.77 -2.71 -5.73
CA VAL A 44 0.69 -2.10 -4.96
C VAL A 44 0.75 -0.58 -5.07
N GLU A 45 1.94 -0.01 -4.93
CA GLU A 45 2.11 1.45 -5.00
C GLU A 45 1.81 2.00 -6.39
N ARG A 46 2.01 1.19 -7.44
CA ARG A 46 1.67 1.58 -8.82
C ARG A 46 0.23 1.27 -9.20
N ALA A 47 -0.57 0.76 -8.25
CA ALA A 47 -1.98 0.44 -8.44
C ALA A 47 -2.23 -0.64 -9.50
N ILE A 48 -1.26 -1.56 -9.68
CA ILE A 48 -1.39 -2.67 -10.64
C ILE A 48 -1.51 -4.03 -9.95
N ARG A 49 -1.73 -4.01 -8.64
CA ARG A 49 -1.95 -5.23 -7.86
C ARG A 49 -3.22 -5.08 -7.04
N ASN A 50 -4.04 -6.11 -7.04
CA ASN A 50 -5.29 -6.15 -6.28
C ASN A 50 -5.13 -7.09 -5.07
N PRO A 51 -4.72 -6.56 -3.91
CA PRO A 51 -4.47 -7.40 -2.74
C PRO A 51 -5.76 -7.98 -2.17
N THR A 52 -5.62 -9.17 -1.59
CA THR A 52 -6.70 -9.73 -0.77
C THR A 52 -6.79 -8.95 0.55
N ALA A 53 -7.90 -9.14 1.27
CA ALA A 53 -8.07 -8.50 2.57
C ALA A 53 -6.95 -8.87 3.55
N THR A 54 -6.51 -10.13 3.54
CA THR A 54 -5.42 -10.55 4.43
C THR A 54 -4.08 -9.92 4.05
N MET A 55 -3.85 -9.66 2.77
CA MET A 55 -2.66 -8.95 2.35
C MET A 55 -2.70 -7.49 2.77
N ILE A 56 -3.89 -6.87 2.74
CA ILE A 56 -4.05 -5.50 3.23
C ILE A 56 -3.70 -5.43 4.73
N GLU A 57 -4.09 -6.44 5.51
CA GLU A 57 -3.67 -6.51 6.91
C GLU A 57 -2.16 -6.54 7.06
N LYS A 58 -1.48 -7.35 6.25
CA LYS A 58 -0.01 -7.43 6.28
C LYS A 58 0.64 -6.10 5.93
N LEU A 59 0.06 -5.39 4.97
CA LEU A 59 0.59 -4.09 4.53
C LEU A 59 0.35 -3.01 5.58
N ALA A 60 -0.74 -3.06 6.31
CA ALA A 60 -1.08 -2.06 7.32
C ALA A 60 -0.24 -2.19 8.59
N LYS A 61 0.15 -3.41 8.96
CA LYS A 61 0.80 -3.68 10.23
C LYS A 61 2.10 -2.89 10.44
N PRO A 62 3.06 -2.90 9.50
CA PRO A 62 4.30 -2.12 9.69
C PRO A 62 4.06 -0.62 9.69
N LEU A 63 2.93 -0.18 9.14
CA LEU A 63 2.59 1.24 9.09
C LEU A 63 1.87 1.71 10.36
N GLY A 64 1.49 0.78 11.23
CA GLY A 64 0.85 1.13 12.49
C GLY A 64 -0.56 1.67 12.33
N VAL A 65 -1.25 1.31 11.25
CA VAL A 65 -2.61 1.76 10.98
C VAL A 65 -3.56 0.58 10.87
N ALA A 66 -4.85 0.83 11.08
CA ALA A 66 -5.86 -0.18 10.81
C ALA A 66 -5.93 -0.44 9.30
N PRO A 67 -6.21 -1.69 8.88
CA PRO A 67 -6.23 -2.02 7.44
C PRO A 67 -7.15 -1.11 6.61
N GLY A 68 -8.31 -0.75 7.16
CA GLY A 68 -9.26 0.11 6.46
C GLY A 68 -8.70 1.50 6.14
N ARG A 69 -7.73 1.97 6.92
CA ARG A 69 -7.12 3.28 6.68
C ARG A 69 -6.36 3.33 5.36
N LEU A 70 -5.93 2.19 4.85
CA LEU A 70 -5.25 2.14 3.57
C LEU A 70 -6.21 2.35 2.39
N LEU A 71 -7.51 2.24 2.65
CA LEU A 71 -8.55 2.35 1.61
C LEU A 71 -9.34 3.66 1.69
N ASP A 72 -9.01 4.54 2.61
CA ASP A 72 -9.72 5.81 2.81
C ASP A 72 -9.32 6.88 1.81
#